data_1eef515c3c5ef1fdb9548ab31886f75b
#
_entry.id   1eef515c3c5ef1fdb9548ab31886f75b
#
_cell.length_a   1.000
_cell.length_b   1.000
_cell.length_c   1.000
_cell.angle_alpha   90.00
_cell.angle_beta   90.00
_cell.angle_gamma   90.00
#
_symmetry.space_group_name_H-M   'P 1'
#
loop_
_entity.id
_entity.type
_entity.pdbx_description
1 polymer ?
#
loop_
_entity_poly.entity_id
_entity_poly.type
_entity_poly.pdbx_seq_one_letter_code
_entity_poly.pdbx_strand_id
1 'polypeptide(L)'
;MTAFSRRLIAEIRLDTADLIWPLFVIEGTSMAEPIDAMPGVFRYSIDQLLQQAAKAVELTIPAIAIFPSIDATLKDETGSLARDGNNLVCRAVSAVKAAFPDLGIICDVALDPFTSHGHDGLLNGDEILNDKTILVLCEQAVHQANAGCDIIAPSDMMDGRVGEIRAALDAAGHHNVQIMAYAAKYASGFYGPFRDAVRAGALLCKAGKSTCLLYTSDAADEEDSV
;
A
#
# COMPACT_ATOMS: atom_id res chain seq x y z
N MET A 1 18.24 -25.62 -25.85
CA MET A 1 16.95 -25.09 -26.36
C MET A 1 17.15 -23.63 -26.78
N THR A 2 16.80 -23.27 -27.99
CA THR A 2 16.99 -21.92 -28.57
C THR A 2 15.92 -20.94 -28.07
N ALA A 3 16.18 -19.63 -28.21
CA ALA A 3 15.25 -18.60 -27.74
C ALA A 3 13.88 -18.68 -28.46
N PHE A 4 13.87 -18.99 -29.76
CA PHE A 4 12.62 -19.12 -30.51
C PHE A 4 11.79 -20.33 -30.04
N SER A 5 12.42 -21.46 -29.79
CA SER A 5 11.68 -22.66 -29.37
C SER A 5 11.11 -22.53 -27.97
N ARG A 6 11.83 -21.84 -27.04
CA ARG A 6 11.27 -21.48 -25.72
C ARG A 6 10.04 -20.58 -25.84
N ARG A 7 10.08 -19.57 -26.74
CA ARG A 7 8.91 -18.70 -26.96
C ARG A 7 7.73 -19.44 -27.59
N LEU A 8 8.02 -20.44 -28.47
CA LEU A 8 6.98 -21.21 -29.14
C LEU A 8 6.17 -22.07 -28.18
N ILE A 9 6.81 -22.63 -27.15
CA ILE A 9 6.20 -23.55 -26.19
C ILE A 9 5.90 -22.87 -24.83
N ALA A 10 6.06 -21.56 -24.74
CA ALA A 10 5.78 -20.82 -23.48
C ALA A 10 4.27 -20.85 -23.16
N GLU A 11 3.93 -21.46 -22.03
CA GLU A 11 2.56 -21.52 -21.52
C GLU A 11 2.14 -20.20 -20.85
N ILE A 12 3.10 -19.50 -20.22
CA ILE A 12 2.89 -18.22 -19.54
C ILE A 12 3.62 -17.13 -20.31
N ARG A 13 2.94 -16.00 -20.51
CA ARG A 13 3.52 -14.77 -21.07
C ARG A 13 3.29 -13.66 -20.07
N LEU A 14 4.33 -12.87 -19.79
CA LEU A 14 4.22 -11.65 -19.02
C LEU A 14 3.90 -10.49 -19.98
N ASP A 15 2.83 -9.76 -19.69
CA ASP A 15 2.41 -8.56 -20.39
C ASP A 15 2.41 -7.37 -19.44
N THR A 16 2.42 -6.15 -19.97
CA THR A 16 2.28 -4.94 -19.15
C THR A 16 0.95 -4.89 -18.41
N ALA A 17 -0.09 -5.53 -18.93
CA ALA A 17 -1.38 -5.68 -18.28
C ALA A 17 -1.38 -6.53 -17.00
N ASP A 18 -0.31 -7.31 -16.77
CA ASP A 18 -0.12 -8.10 -15.56
C ASP A 18 0.55 -7.30 -14.42
N LEU A 19 0.93 -6.03 -14.68
CA LEU A 19 1.72 -5.22 -13.76
C LEU A 19 0.88 -4.22 -12.98
N ILE A 20 1.27 -4.02 -11.72
CA ILE A 20 0.86 -2.90 -10.88
C ILE A 20 2.12 -2.08 -10.58
N TRP A 21 2.13 -0.78 -10.87
CA TRP A 21 3.29 0.06 -10.61
C TRP A 21 3.19 0.77 -9.26
N PRO A 22 4.02 0.41 -8.26
CA PRO A 22 4.05 1.09 -6.97
C PRO A 22 4.72 2.45 -7.11
N LEU A 23 4.08 3.51 -6.59
CA LEU A 23 4.55 4.88 -6.61
C LEU A 23 4.48 5.48 -5.20
N PHE A 24 5.51 6.25 -4.83
CA PHE A 24 5.61 6.88 -3.51
C PHE A 24 5.32 8.37 -3.64
N VAL A 25 4.46 8.90 -2.76
CA VAL A 25 4.05 10.30 -2.79
C VAL A 25 4.52 11.04 -1.54
N ILE A 26 5.01 12.28 -1.73
CA ILE A 26 5.42 13.22 -0.68
C ILE A 26 4.73 14.57 -0.86
N GLU A 27 4.70 15.37 0.21
CA GLU A 27 4.31 16.77 0.13
C GLU A 27 5.34 17.58 -0.66
N GLY A 28 4.88 18.68 -1.26
CA GLY A 28 5.72 19.62 -1.99
C GLY A 28 5.24 19.89 -3.41
N THR A 29 6.09 20.55 -4.19
CA THR A 29 5.85 20.90 -5.60
C THR A 29 7.14 20.70 -6.39
N SER A 30 7.05 20.10 -7.56
CA SER A 30 8.17 19.81 -8.45
C SER A 30 9.29 18.98 -7.80
N MET A 31 8.93 18.10 -6.87
CA MET A 31 9.87 17.28 -6.12
C MET A 31 9.91 15.85 -6.64
N ALA A 32 11.13 15.33 -6.78
CA ALA A 32 11.44 13.91 -6.99
C ALA A 32 12.62 13.56 -6.08
N GLU A 33 12.33 13.00 -4.91
CA GLU A 33 13.33 12.65 -3.90
C GLU A 33 13.75 11.19 -4.08
N PRO A 34 15.05 10.87 -4.28
CA PRO A 34 15.49 9.49 -4.44
C PRO A 34 15.30 8.69 -3.15
N ILE A 35 15.07 7.39 -3.30
CA ILE A 35 15.03 6.43 -2.19
C ILE A 35 16.35 5.67 -2.19
N ASP A 36 17.21 5.91 -1.19
CA ASP A 36 18.56 5.37 -1.15
C ASP A 36 18.58 3.83 -1.19
N ALA A 37 17.63 3.20 -0.50
CA ALA A 37 17.50 1.75 -0.47
C ALA A 37 16.88 1.13 -1.74
N MET A 38 16.39 1.97 -2.68
CA MET A 38 15.77 1.55 -3.94
C MET A 38 16.35 2.35 -5.13
N PRO A 39 17.54 2.04 -5.65
CA PRO A 39 18.17 2.78 -6.74
C PRO A 39 17.25 2.95 -7.95
N GLY A 40 17.05 4.19 -8.41
CA GLY A 40 16.17 4.54 -9.53
C GLY A 40 14.70 4.71 -9.16
N VAL A 41 14.31 4.53 -7.91
CA VAL A 41 12.97 4.80 -7.39
C VAL A 41 12.96 6.10 -6.60
N PHE A 42 11.88 6.87 -6.73
CA PHE A 42 11.76 8.20 -6.13
C PHE A 42 10.43 8.35 -5.40
N ARG A 43 10.41 9.26 -4.42
CA ARG A 43 9.18 9.82 -3.85
C ARG A 43 8.84 11.06 -4.64
N TYR A 44 7.61 11.21 -5.08
CA TYR A 44 7.16 12.28 -5.96
C TYR A 44 6.15 13.20 -5.27
N SER A 45 6.27 14.51 -5.47
CA SER A 45 5.15 15.41 -5.22
C SER A 45 3.99 15.12 -6.20
N ILE A 46 2.77 15.54 -5.87
CA ILE A 46 1.57 15.19 -6.66
C ILE A 46 1.71 15.58 -8.14
N ASP A 47 2.28 16.76 -8.44
CA ASP A 47 2.52 17.20 -9.82
C ASP A 47 3.51 16.29 -10.58
N GLN A 48 4.53 15.75 -9.90
CA GLN A 48 5.46 14.78 -10.48
C GLN A 48 4.87 13.37 -10.55
N LEU A 49 4.02 13.00 -9.58
CA LEU A 49 3.25 11.74 -9.61
C LEU A 49 2.37 11.66 -10.86
N LEU A 50 1.73 12.77 -11.26
CA LEU A 50 0.93 12.82 -12.49
C LEU A 50 1.76 12.51 -13.74
N GLN A 51 3.03 12.90 -13.79
CA GLN A 51 3.93 12.54 -14.89
C GLN A 51 4.24 11.04 -14.91
N GLN A 52 4.37 10.40 -13.74
CA GLN A 52 4.55 8.94 -13.68
C GLN A 52 3.26 8.20 -14.05
N ALA A 53 2.09 8.70 -13.62
CA ALA A 53 0.80 8.16 -14.04
C ALA A 53 0.62 8.23 -15.56
N ALA A 54 1.02 9.34 -16.22
CA ALA A 54 1.02 9.45 -17.67
C ALA A 54 1.89 8.37 -18.33
N LYS A 55 3.08 8.08 -17.76
CA LYS A 55 3.94 6.98 -18.27
C LYS A 55 3.30 5.60 -18.08
N ALA A 56 2.60 5.38 -16.97
CA ALA A 56 1.87 4.12 -16.76
C ALA A 56 0.83 3.89 -17.87
N VAL A 57 0.07 4.94 -18.21
CA VAL A 57 -0.90 4.91 -19.31
C VAL A 57 -0.22 4.66 -20.65
N GLU A 58 0.88 5.37 -20.96
CA GLU A 58 1.67 5.18 -22.19
C GLU A 58 2.21 3.75 -22.32
N LEU A 59 2.66 3.16 -21.22
CA LEU A 59 3.17 1.79 -21.15
C LEU A 59 2.05 0.74 -21.06
N THR A 60 0.80 1.14 -21.09
CA THR A 60 -0.37 0.26 -20.94
C THR A 60 -0.41 -0.53 -19.63
N ILE A 61 0.21 -0.01 -18.57
CA ILE A 61 0.12 -0.55 -17.22
C ILE A 61 -1.28 -0.19 -16.66
N PRO A 62 -2.11 -1.17 -16.26
CA PRO A 62 -3.52 -0.94 -15.95
C PRO A 62 -3.74 -0.23 -14.62
N ALA A 63 -2.82 -0.35 -13.67
CA ALA A 63 -3.00 0.20 -12.33
C ALA A 63 -1.69 0.67 -11.69
N ILE A 64 -1.81 1.69 -10.84
CA ILE A 64 -0.74 2.15 -9.95
C ILE A 64 -1.14 1.92 -8.50
N ALA A 65 -0.17 1.64 -7.63
CA ALA A 65 -0.37 1.56 -6.18
C ALA A 65 0.31 2.77 -5.51
N ILE A 66 -0.44 3.55 -4.73
CA ILE A 66 0.04 4.79 -4.11
C ILE A 66 0.38 4.57 -2.64
N PHE A 67 1.63 4.88 -2.27
CA PHE A 67 2.14 4.79 -0.92
C PHE A 67 2.61 6.16 -0.43
N PRO A 68 2.13 6.67 0.71
CA PRO A 68 2.56 7.96 1.24
C PRO A 68 3.88 7.86 2.00
N SER A 69 4.70 8.91 1.89
CA SER A 69 5.80 9.17 2.81
C SER A 69 5.49 10.45 3.57
N ILE A 70 5.03 10.30 4.81
CA ILE A 70 4.56 11.39 5.67
C ILE A 70 5.73 11.92 6.51
N ASP A 71 5.82 13.25 6.64
CA ASP A 71 6.80 13.89 7.52
C ASP A 71 6.57 13.47 8.97
N ALA A 72 7.67 13.21 9.70
CA ALA A 72 7.62 12.73 11.08
C ALA A 72 6.89 13.70 12.02
N THR A 73 6.91 15.00 11.73
CA THR A 73 6.21 16.04 12.53
C THR A 73 4.69 15.98 12.40
N LEU A 74 4.17 15.30 11.38
CA LEU A 74 2.73 15.14 11.13
C LEU A 74 2.19 13.79 11.64
N LYS A 75 3.06 12.94 12.17
CA LYS A 75 2.68 11.63 12.71
C LYS A 75 2.36 11.74 14.20
N ASP A 76 1.35 10.99 14.64
CA ASP A 76 0.99 10.85 16.04
C ASP A 76 0.78 9.38 16.44
N GLU A 77 0.53 9.11 17.72
CA GLU A 77 0.35 7.76 18.24
C GLU A 77 -0.91 7.06 17.69
N THR A 78 -1.87 7.84 17.19
CA THR A 78 -3.18 7.33 16.73
C THR A 78 -3.30 7.28 15.21
N GLY A 79 -2.28 7.78 14.48
CA GLY A 79 -2.34 7.87 13.02
C GLY A 79 -3.49 8.77 12.54
N SER A 80 -3.79 9.85 13.27
CA SER A 80 -5.00 10.68 13.05
C SER A 80 -5.10 11.21 11.63
N LEU A 81 -3.97 11.48 10.97
CA LEU A 81 -3.94 11.95 9.58
C LEU A 81 -4.49 10.91 8.58
N ALA A 82 -4.48 9.62 8.90
CA ALA A 82 -5.09 8.58 8.05
C ALA A 82 -6.62 8.78 7.91
N ARG A 83 -7.24 9.43 8.91
CA ARG A 83 -8.69 9.70 8.98
C ARG A 83 -9.07 11.07 8.41
N ASP A 84 -8.12 11.82 7.89
CA ASP A 84 -8.39 13.08 7.19
C ASP A 84 -8.66 12.81 5.70
N GLY A 85 -9.87 13.08 5.25
CA GLY A 85 -10.27 12.93 3.84
C GLY A 85 -9.52 13.86 2.87
N ASN A 86 -8.74 14.83 3.40
CA ASN A 86 -7.86 15.72 2.61
C ASN A 86 -6.37 15.40 2.82
N ASN A 87 -6.03 14.23 3.34
CA ASN A 87 -4.64 13.82 3.49
C ASN A 87 -3.93 13.68 2.13
N LEU A 88 -2.61 13.51 2.17
CA LEU A 88 -1.77 13.43 0.98
C LEU A 88 -2.22 12.35 -0.02
N VAL A 89 -2.62 11.16 0.48
CA VAL A 89 -3.09 10.04 -0.38
C VAL A 89 -4.39 10.41 -1.08
N CYS A 90 -5.39 10.91 -0.35
CA CYS A 90 -6.68 11.30 -0.91
C CYS A 90 -6.53 12.39 -1.97
N ARG A 91 -5.68 13.38 -1.73
CA ARG A 91 -5.38 14.44 -2.72
C ARG A 91 -4.67 13.88 -3.96
N ALA A 92 -3.71 12.97 -3.78
CA ALA A 92 -3.00 12.32 -4.89
C ALA A 92 -3.96 11.47 -5.74
N VAL A 93 -4.82 10.66 -5.10
CA VAL A 93 -5.87 9.87 -5.77
C VAL A 93 -6.79 10.76 -6.59
N SER A 94 -7.34 11.81 -5.99
CA SER A 94 -8.25 12.73 -6.67
C SER A 94 -7.57 13.41 -7.88
N ALA A 95 -6.30 13.81 -7.75
CA ALA A 95 -5.55 14.43 -8.84
C ALA A 95 -5.30 13.44 -10.00
N VAL A 96 -4.91 12.19 -9.69
CA VAL A 96 -4.69 11.16 -10.71
C VAL A 96 -5.99 10.80 -11.40
N LYS A 97 -7.10 10.60 -10.67
CA LYS A 97 -8.41 10.28 -11.26
C LYS A 97 -8.95 11.40 -12.14
N ALA A 98 -8.73 12.65 -11.78
CA ALA A 98 -9.12 13.79 -12.61
C ALA A 98 -8.34 13.83 -13.93
N ALA A 99 -7.06 13.45 -13.93
CA ALA A 99 -6.19 13.47 -15.12
C ALA A 99 -6.29 12.19 -15.96
N PHE A 100 -6.47 11.04 -15.33
CA PHE A 100 -6.44 9.69 -15.94
C PHE A 100 -7.58 8.83 -15.39
N PRO A 101 -8.85 9.07 -15.77
CA PRO A 101 -10.02 8.40 -15.19
C PRO A 101 -10.03 6.89 -15.37
N ASP A 102 -9.42 6.37 -16.43
CA ASP A 102 -9.35 4.94 -16.74
C ASP A 102 -8.18 4.19 -16.09
N LEU A 103 -7.21 4.92 -15.51
CA LEU A 103 -6.09 4.30 -14.78
C LEU A 103 -6.59 3.78 -13.42
N GLY A 104 -6.39 2.49 -13.16
CA GLY A 104 -6.70 1.88 -11.87
C GLY A 104 -5.82 2.44 -10.76
N ILE A 105 -6.43 2.79 -9.62
CA ILE A 105 -5.70 3.28 -8.44
C ILE A 105 -5.92 2.31 -7.28
N ILE A 106 -4.81 1.84 -6.71
CA ILE A 106 -4.76 1.00 -5.53
C ILE A 106 -4.22 1.85 -4.38
N CYS A 107 -4.93 1.86 -3.25
CA CYS A 107 -4.47 2.53 -2.04
C CYS A 107 -4.19 1.52 -0.93
N ASP A 108 -3.04 1.66 -0.32
CA ASP A 108 -2.68 0.93 0.89
C ASP A 108 -3.53 1.38 2.08
N VAL A 109 -4.02 0.43 2.87
CA VAL A 109 -4.74 0.69 4.12
C VAL A 109 -3.96 0.08 5.27
N ALA A 110 -3.22 0.94 5.96
CA ALA A 110 -2.43 0.63 7.14
C ALA A 110 -2.07 1.92 7.86
N LEU A 111 -1.71 1.87 9.13
CA LEU A 111 -1.42 3.06 9.92
C LEU A 111 0.07 3.37 10.06
N ASP A 112 0.97 2.49 9.67
CA ASP A 112 2.41 2.68 9.82
C ASP A 112 2.98 3.94 9.14
N PRO A 113 2.47 4.44 7.99
CA PRO A 113 2.93 5.71 7.45
C PRO A 113 2.52 6.92 8.29
N PHE A 114 1.49 6.78 9.14
CA PHE A 114 0.83 7.87 9.87
C PHE A 114 1.11 7.85 11.37
N THR A 115 1.52 6.69 11.93
CA THR A 115 1.83 6.57 13.35
C THR A 115 3.26 6.97 13.68
N SER A 116 3.46 7.64 14.81
CA SER A 116 4.79 8.04 15.29
C SER A 116 5.66 6.85 15.69
N HIS A 117 5.05 5.75 16.14
CA HIS A 117 5.72 4.49 16.47
C HIS A 117 5.96 3.57 15.25
N GLY A 118 5.39 3.88 14.08
CA GLY A 118 5.60 3.13 12.83
C GLY A 118 4.99 1.72 12.81
N HIS A 119 4.00 1.42 13.66
CA HIS A 119 3.23 0.19 13.65
C HIS A 119 1.94 0.36 12.84
N ASP A 120 1.46 -0.75 12.23
CA ASP A 120 0.23 -0.79 11.39
C ASP A 120 -1.04 -0.59 12.20
N GLY A 121 -1.01 -0.80 13.51
CA GLY A 121 -2.15 -0.74 14.41
C GLY A 121 -1.96 0.24 15.56
N LEU A 122 -3.04 0.57 16.23
CA LEU A 122 -3.05 1.35 17.46
C LEU A 122 -2.47 0.52 18.60
N LEU A 123 -1.73 1.17 19.50
CA LEU A 123 -1.05 0.52 20.62
C LEU A 123 -1.61 1.02 21.97
N ASN A 124 -1.58 0.12 22.96
CA ASN A 124 -1.71 0.44 24.37
C ASN A 124 -0.49 -0.17 25.09
N GLY A 125 0.57 0.61 25.28
CA GLY A 125 1.87 0.07 25.67
C GLY A 125 2.42 -0.83 24.56
N ASP A 126 2.62 -2.11 24.85
CA ASP A 126 3.10 -3.12 23.90
C ASP A 126 1.94 -3.94 23.27
N GLU A 127 0.70 -3.69 23.64
CA GLU A 127 -0.47 -4.40 23.14
C GLU A 127 -1.04 -3.73 21.89
N ILE A 128 -1.30 -4.52 20.83
CA ILE A 128 -1.97 -4.07 19.61
C ILE A 128 -3.47 -4.13 19.83
N LEU A 129 -4.14 -2.99 19.63
CA LEU A 129 -5.59 -2.85 19.81
C LEU A 129 -6.32 -3.21 18.50
N ASN A 130 -6.49 -4.50 18.23
CA ASN A 130 -7.09 -5.02 17.00
C ASN A 130 -8.38 -4.29 16.60
N ASP A 131 -9.42 -4.39 17.41
CA ASP A 131 -10.76 -3.89 17.06
C ASP A 131 -10.80 -2.37 16.90
N LYS A 132 -10.04 -1.64 17.73
CA LYS A 132 -9.93 -0.18 17.58
C LYS A 132 -9.19 0.21 16.31
N THR A 133 -8.17 -0.55 15.94
CA THR A 133 -7.43 -0.34 14.70
C THR A 133 -8.34 -0.52 13.50
N ILE A 134 -9.14 -1.59 13.46
CA ILE A 134 -10.08 -1.87 12.35
C ILE A 134 -11.04 -0.70 12.12
N LEU A 135 -11.56 -0.06 13.17
CA LEU A 135 -12.43 1.10 13.01
C LEU A 135 -11.73 2.25 12.27
N VAL A 136 -10.45 2.51 12.60
CA VAL A 136 -9.66 3.53 11.92
C VAL A 136 -9.35 3.15 10.47
N LEU A 137 -9.05 1.88 10.21
CA LEU A 137 -8.82 1.37 8.85
C LEU A 137 -10.08 1.46 7.98
N CYS A 138 -11.26 1.25 8.55
CA CYS A 138 -12.54 1.44 7.85
C CYS A 138 -12.74 2.91 7.44
N GLU A 139 -12.48 3.86 8.34
CA GLU A 139 -12.55 5.29 8.02
C GLU A 139 -11.54 5.67 6.92
N GLN A 140 -10.30 5.20 7.04
CA GLN A 140 -9.25 5.42 6.02
C GLN A 140 -9.69 4.90 4.65
N ALA A 141 -10.21 3.67 4.58
CA ALA A 141 -10.68 3.04 3.35
C ALA A 141 -11.82 3.83 2.69
N VAL A 142 -12.79 4.30 3.49
CA VAL A 142 -13.90 5.13 3.00
C VAL A 142 -13.42 6.48 2.46
N HIS A 143 -12.46 7.14 3.14
CA HIS A 143 -11.89 8.40 2.64
C HIS A 143 -11.13 8.20 1.32
N GLN A 144 -10.35 7.13 1.19
CA GLN A 144 -9.66 6.79 -0.06
C GLN A 144 -10.65 6.48 -1.19
N ALA A 145 -11.72 5.74 -0.91
CA ALA A 145 -12.79 5.47 -1.88
C ALA A 145 -13.53 6.74 -2.31
N ASN A 146 -13.84 7.65 -1.38
CA ASN A 146 -14.42 8.96 -1.67
C ASN A 146 -13.51 9.82 -2.56
N ALA A 147 -12.19 9.67 -2.45
CA ALA A 147 -11.22 10.34 -3.30
C ALA A 147 -11.13 9.76 -4.73
N GLY A 148 -11.71 8.58 -4.96
CA GLY A 148 -11.76 7.92 -6.27
C GLY A 148 -10.85 6.70 -6.40
N CYS A 149 -10.40 6.11 -5.29
CA CYS A 149 -9.63 4.86 -5.31
C CYS A 149 -10.50 3.70 -5.82
N ASP A 150 -9.94 2.84 -6.68
CA ASP A 150 -10.64 1.69 -7.26
C ASP A 150 -10.47 0.41 -6.42
N ILE A 151 -9.31 0.27 -5.78
CA ILE A 151 -8.94 -0.93 -5.02
C ILE A 151 -8.35 -0.52 -3.67
N ILE A 152 -8.97 -0.98 -2.61
CA ILE A 152 -8.48 -0.84 -1.23
C ILE A 152 -7.61 -2.06 -0.90
N ALA A 153 -6.37 -1.83 -0.49
CA ALA A 153 -5.38 -2.89 -0.25
C ALA A 153 -4.92 -2.92 1.21
N PRO A 154 -5.69 -3.54 2.13
CA PRO A 154 -5.30 -3.62 3.53
C PRO A 154 -4.03 -4.45 3.70
N SER A 155 -2.97 -3.79 4.13
CA SER A 155 -1.64 -4.37 4.36
C SER A 155 -1.29 -4.51 5.84
N ASP A 156 -2.16 -4.05 6.72
CA ASP A 156 -2.10 -4.33 8.15
C ASP A 156 -2.36 -5.82 8.45
N MET A 157 -2.21 -6.22 9.71
CA MET A 157 -2.36 -7.61 10.13
C MET A 157 -3.50 -7.80 11.15
N MET A 158 -4.53 -6.93 11.12
CA MET A 158 -5.67 -7.03 12.05
C MET A 158 -6.64 -8.13 11.62
N ASP A 159 -7.08 -8.93 12.57
CA ASP A 159 -8.07 -9.97 12.37
C ASP A 159 -9.44 -9.38 12.01
N GLY A 160 -10.11 -9.94 10.98
CA GLY A 160 -11.44 -9.53 10.56
C GLY A 160 -11.52 -8.27 9.70
N ARG A 161 -10.41 -7.54 9.50
CA ARG A 161 -10.36 -6.25 8.79
C ARG A 161 -11.01 -6.25 7.41
N VAL A 162 -10.86 -7.32 6.64
CA VAL A 162 -11.39 -7.38 5.26
C VAL A 162 -12.93 -7.31 5.26
N GLY A 163 -13.56 -8.05 6.17
CA GLY A 163 -15.02 -8.04 6.32
C GLY A 163 -15.55 -6.69 6.78
N GLU A 164 -14.91 -6.07 7.77
CA GLU A 164 -15.32 -4.76 8.31
C GLU A 164 -15.10 -3.64 7.30
N ILE A 165 -13.96 -3.63 6.58
CA ILE A 165 -13.71 -2.66 5.50
C ILE A 165 -14.75 -2.84 4.39
N ARG A 166 -15.11 -4.06 4.00
CA ARG A 166 -16.15 -4.30 2.99
C ARG A 166 -17.49 -3.72 3.43
N ALA A 167 -17.89 -4.01 4.68
CA ALA A 167 -19.12 -3.49 5.24
C ALA A 167 -19.15 -1.95 5.30
N ALA A 168 -18.04 -1.32 5.69
CA ALA A 168 -17.91 0.13 5.74
C ALA A 168 -18.01 0.78 4.34
N LEU A 169 -17.33 0.20 3.34
CA LEU A 169 -17.41 0.65 1.95
C LEU A 169 -18.83 0.53 1.38
N ASP A 170 -19.52 -0.59 1.65
CA ASP A 170 -20.89 -0.82 1.21
C ASP A 170 -21.86 0.16 1.86
N ALA A 171 -21.71 0.39 3.16
CA ALA A 171 -22.53 1.38 3.90
C ALA A 171 -22.33 2.81 3.38
N ALA A 172 -21.13 3.13 2.87
CA ALA A 172 -20.81 4.41 2.24
C ALA A 172 -21.21 4.49 0.75
N GLY A 173 -21.79 3.42 0.17
CA GLY A 173 -22.21 3.37 -1.22
C GLY A 173 -21.12 2.96 -2.23
N HIS A 174 -19.95 2.53 -1.76
CA HIS A 174 -18.80 2.13 -2.58
C HIS A 174 -18.82 0.63 -2.93
N HIS A 175 -19.94 0.11 -3.42
CA HIS A 175 -20.13 -1.32 -3.72
C HIS A 175 -19.17 -1.86 -4.79
N ASN A 176 -18.68 -1.00 -5.70
CA ASN A 176 -17.80 -1.38 -6.80
C ASN A 176 -16.32 -1.27 -6.46
N VAL A 177 -15.95 -0.64 -5.34
CA VAL A 177 -14.56 -0.59 -4.88
C VAL A 177 -14.12 -1.97 -4.46
N GLN A 178 -13.04 -2.46 -5.05
CA GLN A 178 -12.50 -3.79 -4.80
C GLN A 178 -11.62 -3.81 -3.55
N ILE A 179 -11.39 -4.99 -2.99
CA ILE A 179 -10.45 -5.20 -1.89
C ILE A 179 -9.37 -6.20 -2.36
N MET A 180 -8.11 -5.78 -2.30
CA MET A 180 -6.94 -6.60 -2.56
C MET A 180 -6.14 -6.74 -1.26
N ALA A 181 -6.48 -7.72 -0.43
CA ALA A 181 -5.82 -7.92 0.85
C ALA A 181 -4.42 -8.54 0.70
N TYR A 182 -3.47 -8.06 1.51
CA TYR A 182 -2.20 -8.74 1.69
C TYR A 182 -2.41 -9.95 2.61
N ALA A 183 -2.68 -11.11 2.04
CA ALA A 183 -2.98 -12.33 2.78
C ALA A 183 -1.77 -12.87 3.55
N ALA A 184 -0.57 -12.64 3.04
CA ALA A 184 0.69 -13.05 3.68
C ALA A 184 1.78 -12.00 3.44
N LYS A 185 2.60 -11.73 4.45
CA LYS A 185 3.79 -10.87 4.37
C LYS A 185 5.03 -11.68 4.73
N TYR A 186 5.96 -11.79 3.80
CA TYR A 186 7.21 -12.50 4.01
C TYR A 186 8.32 -11.56 4.48
N ALA A 187 9.15 -12.01 5.43
CA ALA A 187 10.37 -11.33 5.87
C ALA A 187 11.48 -11.44 4.81
N SER A 188 11.23 -10.87 3.63
CA SER A 188 12.19 -10.91 2.51
C SER A 188 13.18 -9.75 2.56
N GLY A 189 14.27 -9.84 1.79
CA GLY A 189 15.24 -8.76 1.63
C GLY A 189 14.65 -7.47 1.00
N PHE A 190 13.49 -7.55 0.37
CA PHE A 190 12.79 -6.40 -0.22
C PHE A 190 11.97 -5.59 0.80
N TYR A 191 11.67 -6.15 1.97
CA TYR A 191 10.83 -5.48 2.98
C TYR A 191 11.52 -4.27 3.63
N GLY A 192 12.84 -4.36 3.89
CA GLY A 192 13.63 -3.26 4.43
C GLY A 192 13.60 -2.01 3.56
N PRO A 193 13.93 -2.10 2.24
CA PRO A 193 13.84 -0.99 1.30
C PRO A 193 12.46 -0.34 1.23
N PHE A 194 11.38 -1.12 1.28
CA PHE A 194 10.01 -0.58 1.30
C PHE A 194 9.75 0.28 2.54
N ARG A 195 10.20 -0.16 3.72
CA ARG A 195 10.07 0.62 4.96
C ARG A 195 10.80 1.95 4.90
N ASP A 196 11.98 2.00 4.27
CA ASP A 196 12.70 3.24 4.01
C ASP A 196 11.90 4.15 3.08
N ALA A 197 11.31 3.61 2.02
CA ALA A 197 10.51 4.35 1.05
C ALA A 197 9.34 5.11 1.70
N VAL A 198 8.59 4.46 2.60
CA VAL A 198 7.43 5.08 3.30
C VAL A 198 7.82 5.79 4.60
N ARG A 199 9.10 5.78 4.98
CA ARG A 199 9.60 6.34 6.25
C ARG A 199 8.86 5.78 7.47
N ALA A 200 8.46 4.51 7.41
CA ALA A 200 7.80 3.80 8.49
C ALA A 200 8.84 3.03 9.30
N GLY A 201 9.49 3.61 10.26
CA GLY A 201 10.37 2.71 10.89
C GLY A 201 11.46 3.13 11.85
N ALA A 202 11.34 4.24 12.51
CA ALA A 202 12.39 4.61 13.46
C ALA A 202 12.22 4.00 14.87
N LEU A 203 11.01 3.60 15.27
CA LEU A 203 10.74 3.17 16.66
C LEU A 203 9.83 1.92 16.64
N LEU A 204 10.41 0.76 16.40
CA LEU A 204 9.73 -0.49 16.69
C LEU A 204 9.68 -0.66 18.22
N CYS A 205 8.49 -0.62 18.79
CA CYS A 205 8.23 -1.18 20.11
C CYS A 205 8.63 -2.68 20.14
N LYS A 206 8.80 -3.24 21.34
CA LYS A 206 9.21 -4.64 21.52
C LYS A 206 8.29 -5.66 20.83
N ALA A 207 7.01 -5.30 20.60
CA ALA A 207 6.06 -6.03 19.77
C ALA A 207 6.26 -5.72 18.27
N GLY A 208 7.47 -5.84 17.75
CA GLY A 208 7.79 -5.49 16.38
C GLY A 208 6.97 -6.26 15.36
N LYS A 209 6.76 -5.66 14.15
CA LYS A 209 6.13 -6.29 12.98
C LYS A 209 6.69 -7.67 12.62
N SER A 210 7.86 -8.03 13.16
CA SER A 210 8.49 -9.33 12.98
C SER A 210 7.60 -10.50 13.41
N THR A 211 6.67 -10.30 14.34
CA THR A 211 5.72 -11.34 14.75
C THR A 211 4.62 -11.62 13.73
N CYS A 212 4.40 -10.69 12.78
CA CYS A 212 3.40 -10.82 11.73
C CYS A 212 4.00 -11.21 10.37
N LEU A 213 5.33 -11.33 10.28
CA LEU A 213 6.01 -11.69 9.03
C LEU A 213 6.26 -13.19 8.98
N LEU A 214 5.99 -13.79 7.81
CA LEU A 214 6.38 -15.16 7.53
C LEU A 214 7.88 -15.20 7.18
N TYR A 215 8.66 -15.94 7.94
CA TYR A 215 10.11 -16.13 7.71
C TYR A 215 10.38 -17.32 6.80
N THR A 216 9.46 -18.30 6.77
CA THR A 216 9.48 -19.46 5.90
C THR A 216 8.14 -19.60 5.21
N SER A 217 8.10 -20.35 4.11
CA SER A 217 6.83 -20.69 3.46
C SER A 217 6.22 -21.88 4.20
N ASP A 218 5.05 -21.73 4.78
CA ASP A 218 4.32 -22.85 5.42
C ASP A 218 4.06 -24.01 4.46
N ALA A 219 3.97 -23.70 3.16
CA ALA A 219 3.82 -24.74 2.13
C ALA A 219 5.03 -25.69 2.02
N ALA A 220 6.19 -25.33 2.58
CA ALA A 220 7.35 -26.21 2.62
C ALA A 220 7.33 -27.11 3.87
N ASP A 221 6.59 -26.74 4.90
CA ASP A 221 6.53 -27.45 6.18
C ASP A 221 5.40 -28.51 6.17
N GLU A 222 4.45 -28.43 5.22
CA GLU A 222 3.34 -29.40 5.12
C GLU A 222 3.73 -30.71 4.42
N GLU A 223 4.86 -30.79 3.75
CA GLU A 223 5.32 -32.03 3.09
C GLU A 223 5.84 -33.10 4.07
N ASP A 224 6.14 -32.76 5.32
CA ASP A 224 6.62 -33.70 6.33
C ASP A 224 5.51 -34.37 7.16
N SER A 225 4.24 -34.15 6.82
CA SER A 225 3.09 -34.73 7.54
C SER A 225 2.34 -35.83 6.79
N VAL A 226 3.01 -36.54 5.87
CA VAL A 226 2.47 -37.75 5.18
C VAL A 226 3.23 -38.99 5.60
#